data_948ca66a847db11ae4461cb9c1366ae4
#
_entry.id   948ca66a847db11ae4461cb9c1366ae4
#
_cell.length_a   1.000
_cell.length_b   1.000
_cell.length_c   1.000
_cell.angle_alpha   90.00
_cell.angle_beta   90.00
_cell.angle_gamma   90.00
#
_symmetry.space_group_name_H-M   'P 1'
#
loop_
_entity.id
_entity.type
_entity.pdbx_description
1 polymer ?
#
loop_
_entity_poly.entity_id
_entity_poly.type
_entity_poly.pdbx_seq_one_letter_code
_entity_poly.pdbx_strand_id
1 'polypeptide(L)'
;MPTNLKIFIKVIVVSVIAAVVYGLFLLGSPAQQRLIKLDQQRVSDIQSISYAINAYWGYNKKLPATLEVLVKSQDYYISSLKDPTTGEHYEYRILGEKQYELCANFNTDSSNFQNVSLPKPASEEKWDYHKGATCFSREAYSEGR
;
A
#
# COMPACT_ATOMS: atom_id res chain seq x y z
N MET A 1 -49.44 5.04 27.23
CA MET A 1 -48.11 5.68 27.31
C MET A 1 -48.32 7.19 27.31
N PRO A 2 -47.78 7.95 28.27
CA PRO A 2 -47.90 9.40 28.29
C PRO A 2 -47.22 10.00 27.04
N THR A 3 -47.81 11.06 26.51
CA THR A 3 -47.39 11.72 25.26
C THR A 3 -45.88 12.15 25.32
N ASN A 4 -45.46 12.59 26.51
CA ASN A 4 -44.04 13.00 26.73
C ASN A 4 -43.05 11.86 26.54
N LEU A 5 -43.37 10.63 26.92
CA LEU A 5 -42.52 9.47 26.72
C LEU A 5 -42.36 9.11 25.22
N LYS A 6 -43.45 9.26 24.45
CA LYS A 6 -43.39 9.03 22.99
C LYS A 6 -42.51 10.06 22.28
N ILE A 7 -42.57 11.32 22.71
CA ILE A 7 -41.73 12.40 22.18
C ILE A 7 -40.25 12.12 22.54
N PHE A 8 -39.97 11.76 23.79
CA PHE A 8 -38.63 11.47 24.26
C PHE A 8 -38.00 10.31 23.48
N ILE A 9 -38.72 9.22 23.24
CA ILE A 9 -38.25 8.08 22.43
C ILE A 9 -37.95 8.53 20.99
N LYS A 10 -38.83 9.34 20.38
CA LYS A 10 -38.57 9.85 19.02
C LYS A 10 -37.28 10.69 18.93
N VAL A 11 -37.05 11.55 19.91
CA VAL A 11 -35.85 12.39 19.96
C VAL A 11 -34.60 11.52 20.07
N ILE A 12 -34.59 10.50 20.92
CA ILE A 12 -33.47 9.57 21.05
C ILE A 12 -33.22 8.83 19.72
N VAL A 13 -34.26 8.30 19.09
CA VAL A 13 -34.08 7.58 17.81
C VAL A 13 -33.52 8.48 16.73
N VAL A 14 -34.01 9.70 16.59
CA VAL A 14 -33.50 10.67 15.62
C VAL A 14 -32.06 11.03 15.92
N SER A 15 -31.69 11.23 17.18
CA SER A 15 -30.31 11.54 17.60
C SER A 15 -29.35 10.39 17.25
N VAL A 16 -29.74 9.15 17.50
CA VAL A 16 -28.94 7.97 17.18
C VAL A 16 -28.73 7.83 15.65
N ILE A 17 -29.83 8.00 14.89
CA ILE A 17 -29.75 7.95 13.42
C ILE A 17 -28.80 9.04 12.90
N ALA A 18 -28.94 10.27 13.39
CA ALA A 18 -28.07 11.37 13.00
C ALA A 18 -26.59 11.10 13.34
N ALA A 19 -26.30 10.55 14.50
CA ALA A 19 -24.94 10.17 14.90
C ALA A 19 -24.35 9.07 14.01
N VAL A 20 -25.15 8.05 13.65
CA VAL A 20 -24.71 6.97 12.74
C VAL A 20 -24.42 7.52 11.34
N VAL A 21 -25.32 8.33 10.78
CA VAL A 21 -25.14 8.94 9.45
C VAL A 21 -23.90 9.83 9.43
N TYR A 22 -23.72 10.64 10.47
CA TYR A 22 -22.52 11.48 10.59
C TYR A 22 -21.23 10.66 10.70
N GLY A 23 -21.26 9.59 11.49
CA GLY A 23 -20.12 8.66 11.60
C GLY A 23 -19.75 7.99 10.28
N LEU A 24 -20.75 7.53 9.51
CA LEU A 24 -20.53 6.96 8.17
C LEU A 24 -19.97 7.98 7.18
N PHE A 25 -20.38 9.24 7.30
CA PHE A 25 -19.86 10.32 6.46
C PHE A 25 -18.38 10.62 6.75
N LEU A 26 -17.96 10.58 8.03
CA LEU A 26 -16.56 10.80 8.43
C LEU A 26 -15.64 9.64 8.01
N LEU A 27 -16.14 8.41 8.00
CA LEU A 27 -15.35 7.23 7.64
C LEU A 27 -15.08 7.12 6.12
N GLY A 28 -15.74 7.92 5.30
CA GLY A 28 -15.66 7.87 3.84
C GLY A 28 -16.40 6.67 3.24
N SER A 29 -16.44 6.62 1.92
CA SER A 29 -17.14 5.56 1.19
C SER A 29 -16.43 4.20 1.37
N PRO A 30 -17.13 3.09 1.64
CA PRO A 30 -16.56 1.74 1.69
C PRO A 30 -15.81 1.37 0.41
N ALA A 31 -16.24 1.89 -0.74
CA ALA A 31 -15.55 1.68 -2.01
C ALA A 31 -14.16 2.32 -2.01
N GLN A 32 -14.03 3.53 -1.50
CA GLN A 32 -12.75 4.23 -1.41
C GLN A 32 -11.79 3.53 -0.45
N GLN A 33 -12.29 3.02 0.68
CA GLN A 33 -11.49 2.24 1.62
C GLN A 33 -10.92 0.97 1.00
N ARG A 34 -11.66 0.31 0.10
CA ARG A 34 -11.16 -0.84 -0.65
C ARG A 34 -10.03 -0.45 -1.59
N LEU A 35 -10.14 0.66 -2.31
CA LEU A 35 -9.09 1.15 -3.21
C LEU A 35 -7.82 1.49 -2.44
N ILE A 36 -7.94 2.17 -1.29
CA ILE A 36 -6.82 2.48 -0.41
C ILE A 36 -6.12 1.19 0.06
N LYS A 37 -6.90 0.18 0.47
CA LYS A 37 -6.33 -1.11 0.90
C LYS A 37 -5.57 -1.83 -0.21
N LEU A 38 -6.08 -1.78 -1.45
CA LEU A 38 -5.37 -2.35 -2.61
C LEU A 38 -4.06 -1.61 -2.89
N ASP A 39 -4.06 -0.28 -2.78
CA ASP A 39 -2.85 0.53 -2.97
C ASP A 39 -1.82 0.27 -1.86
N GLN A 40 -2.26 0.07 -0.61
CA GLN A 40 -1.39 -0.36 0.49
C GLN A 40 -0.73 -1.72 0.21
N GLN A 41 -1.49 -2.66 -0.34
CA GLN A 41 -0.94 -3.96 -0.73
C GLN A 41 0.11 -3.80 -1.82
N ARG A 42 -0.14 -2.98 -2.86
CA ARG A 42 0.84 -2.66 -3.90
C ARG A 42 2.15 -2.11 -3.33
N VAL A 43 2.05 -1.15 -2.41
CA VAL A 43 3.22 -0.59 -1.73
C VAL A 43 3.96 -1.69 -0.96
N SER A 44 3.25 -2.53 -0.21
CA SER A 44 3.84 -3.64 0.53
C SER A 44 4.55 -4.65 -0.38
N ASP A 45 3.94 -4.97 -1.52
CA ASP A 45 4.52 -5.87 -2.51
C ASP A 45 5.81 -5.28 -3.11
N ILE A 46 5.77 -4.02 -3.54
CA ILE A 46 6.95 -3.31 -4.09
C ILE A 46 8.07 -3.19 -3.06
N GLN A 47 7.73 -2.92 -1.79
CA GLN A 47 8.71 -2.90 -0.70
C GLN A 47 9.38 -4.26 -0.53
N SER A 48 8.61 -5.35 -0.51
CA SER A 48 9.15 -6.70 -0.38
C SER A 48 10.07 -7.06 -1.55
N ILE A 49 9.72 -6.63 -2.77
CA ILE A 49 10.55 -6.78 -3.97
C ILE A 49 11.85 -5.98 -3.82
N SER A 50 11.77 -4.72 -3.37
CA SER A 50 12.94 -3.86 -3.15
C SER A 50 13.91 -4.47 -2.14
N TYR A 51 13.41 -5.00 -1.02
CA TYR A 51 14.23 -5.71 -0.03
C TYR A 51 14.89 -6.95 -0.63
N ALA A 52 14.17 -7.73 -1.41
CA ALA A 52 14.73 -8.90 -2.09
C ALA A 52 15.83 -8.52 -3.10
N ILE A 53 15.65 -7.42 -3.85
CA ILE A 53 16.69 -6.89 -4.76
C ILE A 53 17.94 -6.48 -3.98
N ASN A 54 17.78 -5.78 -2.85
CA ASN A 54 18.90 -5.36 -2.01
C ASN A 54 19.66 -6.57 -1.44
N ALA A 55 18.94 -7.57 -0.95
CA ALA A 55 19.54 -8.81 -0.46
C ALA A 55 20.28 -9.56 -1.58
N TYR A 56 19.66 -9.69 -2.76
CA TYR A 56 20.30 -10.29 -3.94
C TYR A 56 21.58 -9.53 -4.34
N TRP A 57 21.56 -8.20 -4.35
CA TRP A 57 22.72 -7.36 -4.59
C TRP A 57 23.82 -7.59 -3.54
N GLY A 58 23.43 -7.72 -2.27
CA GLY A 58 24.36 -7.99 -1.18
C GLY A 58 25.24 -9.22 -1.43
N TYR A 59 24.65 -10.29 -1.99
CA TYR A 59 25.35 -11.55 -2.29
C TYR A 59 26.03 -11.56 -3.65
N ASN A 60 25.35 -11.08 -4.70
CA ASN A 60 25.78 -11.25 -6.08
C ASN A 60 26.55 -10.06 -6.66
N LYS A 61 26.52 -8.90 -5.99
CA LYS A 61 27.08 -7.62 -6.44
C LYS A 61 26.62 -7.18 -7.83
N LYS A 62 25.43 -7.63 -8.22
CA LYS A 62 24.73 -7.27 -9.45
C LYS A 62 23.24 -7.29 -9.23
N LEU A 63 22.50 -6.51 -10.01
CA LEU A 63 21.03 -6.53 -10.00
C LEU A 63 20.50 -7.84 -10.62
N PRO A 64 19.35 -8.36 -10.13
CA PRO A 64 18.70 -9.49 -10.79
C PRO A 64 18.25 -9.09 -12.20
N ALA A 65 18.45 -9.97 -13.18
CA ALA A 65 18.03 -9.69 -14.55
C ALA A 65 16.51 -9.56 -14.69
N THR A 66 15.77 -10.33 -13.91
CA THR A 66 14.30 -10.28 -13.81
C THR A 66 13.86 -10.57 -12.38
N LEU A 67 12.63 -10.21 -12.02
CA LEU A 67 12.09 -10.46 -10.67
C LEU A 67 11.88 -11.95 -10.39
N GLU A 68 11.66 -12.78 -11.41
CA GLU A 68 11.46 -14.23 -11.26
C GLU A 68 12.72 -14.94 -10.73
N VAL A 69 13.90 -14.37 -10.96
CA VAL A 69 15.16 -14.89 -10.40
C VAL A 69 15.13 -14.89 -8.88
N LEU A 70 14.52 -13.86 -8.28
CA LEU A 70 14.40 -13.73 -6.83
C LEU A 70 13.48 -14.79 -6.23
N VAL A 71 12.40 -15.14 -6.92
CA VAL A 71 11.45 -16.17 -6.45
C VAL A 71 12.03 -17.56 -6.53
N LYS A 72 12.83 -17.85 -7.57
CA LYS A 72 13.43 -19.18 -7.77
C LYS A 72 14.47 -19.54 -6.72
N SER A 73 15.14 -18.56 -6.13
CA SER A 73 16.17 -18.82 -5.11
C SER A 73 15.62 -19.24 -3.76
N GLN A 74 14.32 -18.99 -3.49
CA GLN A 74 13.62 -19.24 -2.21
C GLN A 74 14.28 -18.60 -0.97
N ASP A 75 15.33 -17.80 -1.17
CA ASP A 75 16.09 -17.16 -0.09
C ASP A 75 15.50 -15.82 0.34
N TYR A 76 14.53 -15.32 -0.44
CA TYR A 76 13.96 -13.99 -0.24
C TYR A 76 12.46 -14.05 -0.02
N TYR A 77 11.98 -13.29 0.96
CA TYR A 77 10.55 -13.12 1.17
C TYR A 77 10.00 -12.08 0.19
N ILE A 78 9.11 -12.50 -0.70
CA ILE A 78 8.37 -11.63 -1.61
C ILE A 78 6.89 -11.93 -1.41
N SER A 79 6.09 -10.91 -1.07
CA SER A 79 4.66 -11.07 -0.87
C SER A 79 3.93 -11.41 -2.16
N SER A 80 4.20 -10.65 -3.23
CA SER A 80 3.68 -10.92 -4.58
C SER A 80 4.52 -10.20 -5.63
N LEU A 81 4.66 -10.80 -6.81
CA LEU A 81 5.16 -10.13 -8.01
C LEU A 81 4.02 -9.55 -8.88
N LYS A 82 2.77 -9.80 -8.50
CA LYS A 82 1.59 -9.47 -9.31
C LYS A 82 0.69 -8.47 -8.59
N ASP A 83 0.18 -7.53 -9.36
CA ASP A 83 -0.85 -6.60 -8.92
C ASP A 83 -2.10 -7.35 -8.43
N PRO A 84 -2.65 -7.02 -7.24
CA PRO A 84 -3.80 -7.74 -6.67
C PRO A 84 -5.11 -7.56 -7.44
N THR A 85 -5.17 -6.58 -8.36
CA THR A 85 -6.38 -6.28 -9.14
C THR A 85 -6.29 -6.81 -10.56
N THR A 86 -5.17 -6.56 -11.24
CA THR A 86 -5.00 -6.92 -12.65
C THR A 86 -4.38 -8.30 -12.84
N GLY A 87 -3.63 -8.79 -11.84
CA GLY A 87 -2.85 -10.02 -11.94
C GLY A 87 -1.60 -9.90 -12.81
N GLU A 88 -1.34 -8.72 -13.35
CA GLU A 88 -0.14 -8.42 -14.13
C GLU A 88 1.08 -8.25 -13.22
N HIS A 89 2.28 -8.56 -13.74
CA HIS A 89 3.52 -8.39 -13.01
C HIS A 89 3.83 -6.90 -12.82
N TYR A 90 4.40 -6.55 -11.66
CA TYR A 90 5.00 -5.24 -11.45
C TYR A 90 6.14 -5.02 -12.43
N GLU A 91 6.22 -3.81 -12.96
CA GLU A 91 7.25 -3.48 -13.93
C GLU A 91 8.58 -3.22 -13.21
N TYR A 92 9.64 -3.86 -13.69
CA TYR A 92 10.99 -3.73 -13.19
C TYR A 92 11.92 -3.35 -14.32
N ARG A 93 12.73 -2.32 -14.12
CA ARG A 93 13.71 -1.84 -15.10
C ARG A 93 15.04 -1.60 -14.41
N ILE A 94 16.12 -2.04 -15.05
CA ILE A 94 17.48 -1.73 -14.64
C ILE A 94 17.89 -0.42 -15.31
N LEU A 95 18.25 0.59 -14.52
CA LEU A 95 18.65 1.92 -15.01
C LEU A 95 20.18 2.08 -15.02
N GLY A 96 20.90 1.30 -14.22
CA GLY A 96 22.34 1.37 -14.09
C GLY A 96 22.89 0.18 -13.33
N GLU A 97 24.15 0.22 -12.96
CA GLU A 97 24.81 -0.88 -12.25
C GLU A 97 24.11 -1.23 -10.94
N LYS A 98 23.72 -0.20 -10.17
CA LYS A 98 23.03 -0.32 -8.88
C LYS A 98 21.60 0.25 -8.91
N GLN A 99 21.26 0.97 -9.97
CA GLN A 99 20.03 1.72 -10.05
C GLN A 99 18.95 0.91 -10.77
N TYR A 100 17.77 0.86 -10.18
CA TYR A 100 16.62 0.19 -10.73
C TYR A 100 15.34 0.98 -10.47
N GLU A 101 14.28 0.62 -11.17
CA GLU A 101 12.97 1.23 -11.07
C GLU A 101 11.91 0.14 -10.93
N LEU A 102 10.96 0.37 -10.02
CA LEU A 102 9.79 -0.47 -9.82
C LEU A 102 8.54 0.38 -10.03
N CYS A 103 7.64 -0.06 -10.91
CA CYS A 103 6.43 0.67 -11.24
C CYS A 103 5.17 -0.13 -10.89
N ALA A 104 4.14 0.60 -10.42
CA ALA A 104 2.79 0.09 -10.20
C ALA A 104 1.75 1.13 -10.59
N ASN A 105 0.50 0.67 -10.77
CA ASN A 105 -0.63 1.54 -11.07
C ASN A 105 -1.53 1.68 -9.84
N PHE A 106 -1.64 2.90 -9.30
CA PHE A 106 -2.37 3.21 -8.07
C PHE A 106 -3.76 3.77 -8.35
N ASN A 107 -4.71 3.45 -7.49
CA ASN A 107 -6.10 3.93 -7.58
C ASN A 107 -6.31 5.26 -6.87
N THR A 108 -5.46 5.59 -5.89
CA THR A 108 -5.57 6.77 -5.03
C THR A 108 -4.22 7.48 -4.91
N ASP A 109 -4.20 8.60 -4.18
CA ASP A 109 -2.96 9.30 -3.84
C ASP A 109 -2.48 8.91 -2.45
N SER A 110 -1.16 8.85 -2.24
CA SER A 110 -0.56 8.49 -0.94
C SER A 110 -0.93 9.46 0.18
N SER A 111 -1.28 10.71 -0.13
CA SER A 111 -1.78 11.71 0.82
C SER A 111 -3.04 11.25 1.55
N ASN A 112 -3.83 10.36 0.96
CA ASN A 112 -5.04 9.80 1.57
C ASN A 112 -4.74 8.85 2.76
N PHE A 113 -3.47 8.41 2.94
CA PHE A 113 -3.05 7.58 4.07
C PHE A 113 -2.81 8.34 5.37
N GLN A 114 -2.64 9.65 5.32
CA GLN A 114 -2.30 10.44 6.52
C GLN A 114 -3.39 10.40 7.60
N ASN A 115 -4.59 9.96 7.24
CA ASN A 115 -5.73 9.83 8.15
C ASN A 115 -5.93 8.40 8.70
N VAL A 116 -5.12 7.43 8.28
CA VAL A 116 -5.16 6.06 8.79
C VAL A 116 -3.88 5.82 9.56
N SER A 117 -4.00 5.71 10.89
CA SER A 117 -2.88 5.40 11.80
C SER A 117 -2.40 3.96 11.58
N LEU A 118 -1.72 3.72 10.46
CA LEU A 118 -0.95 2.51 10.27
C LEU A 118 0.46 2.73 10.81
N PRO A 119 1.08 1.71 11.45
CA PRO A 119 2.48 1.80 11.82
C PRO A 119 3.27 2.11 10.55
N LYS A 120 3.95 3.27 10.53
CA LYS A 120 4.92 3.55 9.46
C LYS A 120 5.96 2.45 9.50
N PRO A 121 6.29 1.81 8.34
CA PRO A 121 7.44 0.93 8.30
C PRO A 121 8.66 1.72 8.78
N ALA A 122 9.51 1.06 9.55
CA ALA A 122 10.70 1.65 10.19
C ALA A 122 11.78 2.14 9.20
N SER A 123 11.57 1.96 7.89
CA SER A 123 12.46 2.46 6.84
C SER A 123 12.10 3.92 6.52
N GLU A 124 13.11 4.78 6.51
CA GLU A 124 13.00 6.20 6.11
C GLU A 124 12.64 6.38 4.62
N GLU A 125 12.50 5.30 3.87
CA GLU A 125 12.16 5.34 2.45
C GLU A 125 10.73 5.80 2.24
N LYS A 126 10.58 6.94 1.57
CA LYS A 126 9.27 7.46 1.18
C LYS A 126 8.76 6.70 -0.04
N TRP A 127 7.54 6.21 0.08
CA TRP A 127 6.79 5.54 -0.98
C TRP A 127 5.58 6.39 -1.37
N ASP A 128 5.86 7.66 -1.70
CA ASP A 128 4.81 8.60 -2.12
C ASP A 128 4.42 8.30 -3.56
N TYR A 129 3.12 8.18 -3.79
CA TYR A 129 2.58 7.90 -5.11
C TYR A 129 1.32 8.74 -5.39
N HIS A 130 1.02 8.89 -6.67
CA HIS A 130 -0.19 9.52 -7.18
C HIS A 130 -1.06 8.50 -7.89
N LYS A 131 -2.34 8.82 -8.01
CA LYS A 131 -3.28 8.00 -8.79
C LYS A 131 -2.75 7.84 -10.23
N GLY A 132 -2.72 6.59 -10.70
CA GLY A 132 -2.16 6.22 -11.99
C GLY A 132 -0.81 5.50 -11.87
N ALA A 133 -0.10 5.40 -12.97
CA ALA A 133 1.21 4.76 -13.01
C ALA A 133 2.24 5.61 -12.25
N THR A 134 2.86 5.01 -11.24
CA THR A 134 3.95 5.62 -10.48
C THR A 134 5.13 4.66 -10.45
N CYS A 135 6.32 5.19 -10.74
CA CYS A 135 7.58 4.46 -10.72
C CYS A 135 8.48 4.99 -9.60
N PHE A 136 9.10 4.07 -8.88
CA PHE A 136 10.02 4.34 -7.79
C PHE A 136 11.43 3.97 -8.22
N SER A 137 12.26 4.99 -8.46
CA SER A 137 13.69 4.80 -8.72
C SER A 137 14.42 4.56 -7.41
N ARG A 138 15.21 3.50 -7.35
CA ARG A 138 15.95 3.06 -6.16
C ARG A 138 17.39 2.70 -6.51
N GLU A 139 18.23 2.75 -5.51
CA GLU A 139 19.61 2.28 -5.59
C GLU A 139 19.79 1.07 -4.68
N ALA A 140 20.34 -0.01 -5.23
CA ALA A 140 20.63 -1.21 -4.45
C ALA A 140 21.81 -0.97 -3.51
N TYR A 141 21.63 -1.34 -2.24
CA TYR A 141 22.64 -1.24 -1.18
C TYR A 141 22.78 -2.58 -0.46
N SER A 142 23.95 -2.85 0.07
CA SER A 142 24.15 -3.94 1.02
C SER A 142 23.98 -3.39 2.41
N GLU A 143 23.02 -3.89 3.18
CA GLU A 143 23.04 -3.65 4.62
C GLU A 143 24.39 -4.16 5.17
N GLY A 144 25.18 -3.23 5.72
CA GLY A 144 26.46 -3.57 6.33
C GLY A 144 26.23 -4.54 7.49
N ARG A 145 26.93 -5.68 7.47
CA ARG A 145 27.07 -6.55 8.63
C ARG A 145 27.93 -5.88 9.68
#